data_d1297c509b154952493f5dc1c6085b92
#
_entry.id   d1297c509b154952493f5dc1c6085b92
#
_cell.length_a   1.000
_cell.length_b   1.000
_cell.length_c   1.000
_cell.angle_alpha   90.00
_cell.angle_beta   90.00
_cell.angle_gamma   90.00
#
_symmetry.space_group_name_H-M   'P 1'
#
loop_
_entity.id
_entity.type
_entity.pdbx_description
1 polymer ?
#
loop_
_entity_poly.entity_id
_entity_poly.type
_entity_poly.pdbx_seq_one_letter_code
_entity_poly.pdbx_strand_id
1 'polypeptide(L)'
;MLLIVAIVILSVPAWAQKPAPPPSASHAETASAPFLISSLRVQGPLDFCGEPVPLAEPDVRERLEKELLTTIWNRPQTILWLKRAGRHLPYIEAELRRNEMPSDLKYMAIIESALLPHIGSNKGARGFWQFIDPTATRFGMTVNSDIDERRSLPHSTRAAIAYLKALYADLHSWTLAAAAYNMGEEGLKSEILVQNTNDYYRLYLPLETQQYVFRAVAAKMIHTNPRAYGFALNGEDLYRPVDAEPVEVKVKQDIPLFLIAQAADTSFKVIKDLNPEIRGYYLEGTRTLYVPRGAAPEFQQRLERLAEKWLAERWNFTYTVKKGDTLSGIAQRFGVPLPALMIWNRTDRKRTLQPGEKLFIFAESVRAAGNNGAR
;
A
#
# COMPACT_ATOMS: atom_id res chain seq x y z
N MET A 1 -10.80 78.03 49.57
CA MET A 1 -9.95 78.25 48.38
C MET A 1 -9.27 76.91 48.04
N LEU A 2 -9.99 76.14 47.16
CA LEU A 2 -9.58 74.77 46.78
C LEU A 2 -8.79 74.88 45.45
N LEU A 3 -7.54 74.44 45.44
CA LEU A 3 -6.68 74.38 44.29
C LEU A 3 -6.97 73.03 43.58
N ILE A 4 -7.53 73.06 42.38
CA ILE A 4 -7.72 71.89 41.50
C ILE A 4 -6.45 71.77 40.63
N VAL A 5 -5.70 70.71 40.88
CA VAL A 5 -4.55 70.34 40.00
C VAL A 5 -5.08 69.47 38.87
N ALA A 6 -5.07 69.98 37.68
CA ALA A 6 -5.43 69.22 36.48
C ALA A 6 -4.25 68.36 36.02
N ILE A 7 -4.39 67.04 36.06
CA ILE A 7 -3.40 66.12 35.49
C ILE A 7 -3.72 65.95 33.99
N VAL A 8 -2.83 66.46 33.11
CA VAL A 8 -2.89 66.25 31.68
C VAL A 8 -2.22 64.91 31.40
N ILE A 9 -3.04 63.89 31.04
CA ILE A 9 -2.53 62.61 30.54
C ILE A 9 -2.24 62.74 29.04
N LEU A 10 -0.97 62.82 28.69
CA LEU A 10 -0.50 62.77 27.31
C LEU A 10 -0.60 61.32 26.82
N SER A 11 -1.55 61.04 25.98
CA SER A 11 -1.66 59.76 25.26
C SER A 11 -0.60 59.71 24.16
N VAL A 12 0.34 58.74 24.27
CA VAL A 12 1.33 58.43 23.23
C VAL A 12 0.63 57.70 22.09
N PRO A 13 0.76 58.13 20.85
CA PRO A 13 0.08 57.48 19.71
C PRO A 13 0.66 56.07 19.47
N ALA A 14 -0.20 55.12 19.14
CA ALA A 14 0.06 53.67 19.03
C ALA A 14 1.15 53.28 17.99
N TRP A 15 1.59 54.17 17.12
CA TRP A 15 2.64 53.91 16.14
C TRP A 15 4.10 54.05 16.73
N ALA A 16 4.23 54.49 17.93
CA ALA A 16 5.53 54.67 18.58
C ALA A 16 6.03 53.47 19.40
N GLN A 17 5.29 52.37 19.46
CA GLN A 17 5.77 51.12 20.07
C GLN A 17 6.65 50.38 19.08
N LYS A 18 7.94 50.29 19.35
CA LYS A 18 8.85 49.38 18.64
C LYS A 18 8.24 47.94 18.73
N PRO A 19 8.17 47.20 17.61
CA PRO A 19 7.77 45.81 17.68
C PRO A 19 8.69 45.06 18.64
N ALA A 20 8.11 44.22 19.50
CA ALA A 20 8.86 43.33 20.36
C ALA A 20 9.81 42.49 19.49
N PRO A 21 11.06 42.26 19.93
CA PRO A 21 11.96 41.38 19.20
C PRO A 21 11.24 40.00 19.05
N PRO A 22 11.39 39.37 17.88
CA PRO A 22 10.82 38.01 17.70
C PRO A 22 11.41 37.11 18.83
N PRO A 23 10.59 36.15 19.34
CA PRO A 23 11.09 35.26 20.36
C PRO A 23 12.42 34.66 19.85
N SER A 24 13.44 34.74 20.64
CA SER A 24 14.73 34.13 20.33
C SER A 24 14.47 32.72 19.93
N ALA A 25 14.77 32.37 18.67
CA ALA A 25 14.78 31.01 18.25
C ALA A 25 15.61 30.23 19.27
N SER A 26 14.93 29.46 20.12
CA SER A 26 15.60 28.48 20.95
C SER A 26 16.57 27.79 20.01
N HIS A 27 17.82 27.74 20.32
CA HIS A 27 18.84 26.99 19.59
C HIS A 27 18.25 25.58 19.44
N ALA A 28 17.54 25.33 18.30
CA ALA A 28 17.39 24.00 17.83
C ALA A 28 18.82 23.48 17.80
N GLU A 29 19.14 22.57 18.71
CA GLU A 29 20.37 21.80 18.63
C GLU A 29 20.44 21.38 17.17
N THR A 30 21.33 22.02 16.43
CA THR A 30 21.77 21.51 15.13
C THR A 30 22.41 20.19 15.49
N ALA A 31 21.61 19.14 15.53
CA ALA A 31 22.09 17.78 15.52
C ALA A 31 22.99 17.76 14.29
N SER A 32 24.30 17.92 14.49
CA SER A 32 25.29 17.80 13.44
C SER A 32 24.99 16.48 12.78
N ALA A 33 24.56 16.53 11.49
CA ALA A 33 24.31 15.30 10.75
C ALA A 33 25.56 14.45 10.96
N PRO A 34 25.46 13.23 11.51
CA PRO A 34 26.65 12.42 11.75
C PRO A 34 27.37 12.37 10.42
N PHE A 35 28.69 12.67 10.45
CA PHE A 35 29.49 12.66 9.24
C PHE A 35 29.21 11.38 8.50
N LEU A 36 28.88 11.48 7.22
CA LEU A 36 28.44 10.34 6.40
C LEU A 36 29.38 9.13 6.59
N ILE A 37 30.67 9.36 6.69
CA ILE A 37 31.70 8.34 6.90
C ILE A 37 31.60 7.63 8.27
N SER A 38 31.22 8.31 9.35
CA SER A 38 31.07 7.65 10.66
C SER A 38 29.83 6.78 10.74
N SER A 39 28.76 7.16 10.02
CA SER A 39 27.53 6.36 9.92
C SER A 39 27.71 5.08 9.09
N LEU A 40 28.78 5.02 8.28
CA LEU A 40 29.04 3.92 7.35
C LEU A 40 29.97 2.85 7.92
N ARG A 41 30.51 3.03 9.11
CA ARG A 41 31.30 1.96 9.74
C ARG A 41 30.36 0.85 10.20
N VAL A 42 30.15 -0.11 9.32
CA VAL A 42 29.43 -1.32 9.68
C VAL A 42 30.19 -2.04 10.79
N GLN A 43 29.58 -2.09 11.96
CA GLN A 43 30.12 -2.80 13.13
C GLN A 43 29.28 -4.05 13.38
N GLY A 44 29.93 -5.16 13.71
CA GLY A 44 29.28 -6.40 14.07
C GLY A 44 29.17 -6.61 15.58
N PRO A 45 28.54 -7.69 16.00
CA PRO A 45 27.97 -8.73 15.13
C PRO A 45 26.65 -8.29 14.46
N LEU A 46 26.41 -8.73 13.21
CA LEU A 46 25.15 -8.58 12.50
C LEU A 46 24.62 -9.96 12.10
N ASP A 47 23.31 -10.06 12.03
CA ASP A 47 22.60 -11.25 11.59
C ASP A 47 21.41 -10.92 10.69
N PHE A 48 20.97 -11.91 9.93
CA PHE A 48 19.67 -11.91 9.27
C PHE A 48 18.92 -13.18 9.67
N CYS A 49 17.80 -13.03 10.35
CA CYS A 49 17.00 -14.15 10.87
C CYS A 49 17.79 -15.10 11.82
N GLY A 50 18.76 -14.57 12.56
CA GLY A 50 19.65 -15.34 13.43
C GLY A 50 20.87 -15.97 12.72
N GLU A 51 20.97 -15.86 11.39
CA GLU A 51 22.15 -16.30 10.63
C GLU A 51 23.18 -15.18 10.56
N PRO A 52 24.45 -15.42 10.94
CA PRO A 52 25.46 -14.39 11.02
C PRO A 52 25.84 -13.83 9.64
N VAL A 53 26.03 -12.51 9.55
CA VAL A 53 26.62 -11.86 8.37
C VAL A 53 28.16 -11.89 8.54
N PRO A 54 28.93 -12.53 7.65
CA PRO A 54 30.36 -12.73 7.81
C PRO A 54 31.16 -11.47 7.47
N LEU A 55 31.06 -10.43 8.31
CA LEU A 55 31.70 -9.12 8.11
C LEU A 55 33.25 -9.15 8.09
N ALA A 56 33.86 -10.26 8.49
CA ALA A 56 35.30 -10.45 8.36
C ALA A 56 35.73 -10.62 6.89
N GLU A 57 34.82 -11.05 6.01
CA GLU A 57 35.06 -11.15 4.57
C GLU A 57 34.94 -9.76 3.92
N PRO A 58 36.01 -9.23 3.27
CA PRO A 58 36.01 -7.87 2.72
C PRO A 58 34.89 -7.64 1.68
N ASP A 59 34.62 -8.61 0.84
CA ASP A 59 33.55 -8.55 -0.18
C ASP A 59 32.17 -8.42 0.45
N VAL A 60 31.89 -9.17 1.52
CA VAL A 60 30.63 -9.10 2.26
C VAL A 60 30.43 -7.73 2.90
N ARG A 61 31.50 -7.19 3.50
CA ARG A 61 31.48 -5.85 4.08
C ARG A 61 31.21 -4.79 3.03
N GLU A 62 31.93 -4.82 1.91
CA GLU A 62 31.78 -3.83 0.82
C GLU A 62 30.37 -3.84 0.23
N ARG A 63 29.80 -5.01 -0.01
CA ARG A 63 28.40 -5.14 -0.52
C ARG A 63 27.39 -4.57 0.47
N LEU A 64 27.54 -4.84 1.78
CA LEU A 64 26.65 -4.30 2.80
C LEU A 64 26.78 -2.76 2.91
N GLU A 65 28.00 -2.26 2.93
CA GLU A 65 28.26 -0.80 2.98
C GLU A 65 27.65 -0.10 1.77
N LYS A 66 27.75 -0.69 0.58
CA LYS A 66 27.13 -0.17 -0.64
C LYS A 66 25.62 -0.08 -0.51
N GLU A 67 24.94 -1.15 -0.05
CA GLU A 67 23.47 -1.13 0.09
C GLU A 67 23.03 -0.17 1.21
N LEU A 68 23.78 -0.08 2.30
CA LEU A 68 23.53 0.87 3.38
C LEU A 68 23.65 2.31 2.87
N LEU A 69 24.75 2.64 2.16
CA LEU A 69 24.96 3.95 1.53
C LEU A 69 23.84 4.32 0.58
N THR A 70 23.51 3.42 -0.33
CA THR A 70 22.46 3.65 -1.33
C THR A 70 21.13 3.94 -0.65
N THR A 71 20.80 3.21 0.42
CA THR A 71 19.56 3.40 1.16
C THR A 71 19.58 4.72 1.93
N ILE A 72 20.66 5.07 2.60
CA ILE A 72 20.80 6.34 3.34
C ILE A 72 20.75 7.53 2.39
N TRP A 73 21.39 7.42 1.22
CA TRP A 73 21.43 8.49 0.23
C TRP A 73 20.06 8.75 -0.42
N ASN A 74 19.26 7.71 -0.61
CA ASN A 74 17.88 7.87 -1.08
C ASN A 74 16.95 8.31 0.07
N ARG A 75 17.29 9.46 0.68
CA ARG A 75 16.60 9.99 1.87
C ARG A 75 15.07 10.07 1.72
N PRO A 76 14.50 10.60 0.62
CA PRO A 76 13.04 10.68 0.50
C PRO A 76 12.37 9.30 0.59
N GLN A 77 12.91 8.31 -0.09
CA GLN A 77 12.39 6.95 -0.06
C GLN A 77 12.53 6.31 1.32
N THR A 78 13.68 6.49 1.96
CA THR A 78 13.97 5.96 3.30
C THR A 78 13.07 6.58 4.36
N ILE A 79 12.90 7.90 4.37
CA ILE A 79 11.96 8.58 5.27
C ILE A 79 10.53 8.04 5.06
N LEU A 80 10.09 7.90 3.81
CA LEU A 80 8.73 7.45 3.52
C LEU A 80 8.47 6.01 3.96
N TRP A 81 9.41 5.07 3.73
CA TRP A 81 9.19 3.71 4.21
C TRP A 81 9.33 3.60 5.74
N LEU A 82 10.20 4.38 6.40
CA LEU A 82 10.25 4.49 7.87
C LEU A 82 8.90 4.95 8.43
N LYS A 83 8.28 5.97 7.82
CA LYS A 83 6.95 6.44 8.23
C LYS A 83 5.87 5.37 8.01
N ARG A 84 5.90 4.63 6.87
CA ARG A 84 4.98 3.53 6.57
C ARG A 84 5.20 2.32 7.48
N ALA A 85 6.42 2.10 7.95
CA ALA A 85 6.74 1.04 8.91
C ALA A 85 5.84 1.10 10.14
N GLY A 86 5.59 2.29 10.69
CA GLY A 86 4.64 2.48 11.80
C GLY A 86 3.22 1.99 11.51
N ARG A 87 2.79 2.04 10.24
CA ARG A 87 1.45 1.60 9.83
C ARG A 87 1.36 0.10 9.58
N HIS A 88 2.34 -0.49 8.91
CA HIS A 88 2.22 -1.82 8.31
C HIS A 88 3.01 -2.90 9.04
N LEU A 89 4.18 -2.58 9.62
CA LEU A 89 5.01 -3.57 10.29
C LEU A 89 4.35 -4.20 11.52
N PRO A 90 3.56 -3.50 12.35
CA PRO A 90 2.90 -4.14 13.48
C PRO A 90 2.04 -5.34 13.09
N TYR A 91 1.33 -5.26 11.94
CA TYR A 91 0.56 -6.38 11.41
C TYR A 91 1.48 -7.52 10.93
N ILE A 92 2.49 -7.20 10.11
CA ILE A 92 3.43 -8.20 9.58
C ILE A 92 4.15 -8.93 10.74
N GLU A 93 4.63 -8.20 11.74
CA GLU A 93 5.30 -8.77 12.93
C GLU A 93 4.37 -9.68 13.73
N ALA A 94 3.11 -9.30 13.89
CA ALA A 94 2.13 -10.13 14.58
C ALA A 94 1.89 -11.45 13.83
N GLU A 95 1.80 -11.41 12.49
CA GLU A 95 1.63 -12.61 11.66
C GLU A 95 2.89 -13.50 11.66
N LEU A 96 4.09 -12.90 11.54
CA LEU A 96 5.35 -13.66 11.65
C LEU A 96 5.44 -14.36 13.01
N ARG A 97 5.13 -13.67 14.11
CA ARG A 97 5.17 -14.23 15.46
C ARG A 97 4.17 -15.37 15.65
N ARG A 98 2.92 -15.22 15.17
CA ARG A 98 1.91 -16.30 15.22
C ARG A 98 2.33 -17.55 14.47
N ASN A 99 3.18 -17.37 13.47
CA ASN A 99 3.67 -18.46 12.63
C ASN A 99 5.06 -18.95 13.03
N GLU A 100 5.61 -18.48 14.17
CA GLU A 100 6.94 -18.85 14.67
C GLU A 100 8.07 -18.54 13.67
N MET A 101 7.92 -17.44 12.91
CA MET A 101 8.84 -17.00 11.89
C MET A 101 9.78 -15.92 12.42
N PRO A 102 11.03 -15.85 11.95
CA PRO A 102 11.95 -14.77 12.30
C PRO A 102 11.39 -13.39 11.97
N SER A 103 11.50 -12.47 12.94
CA SER A 103 10.99 -11.10 12.81
C SER A 103 11.66 -10.32 11.68
N ASP A 104 12.91 -10.64 11.32
CA ASP A 104 13.66 -9.94 10.28
C ASP A 104 13.06 -10.10 8.88
N LEU A 105 12.26 -11.12 8.64
CA LEU A 105 11.57 -11.33 7.37
C LEU A 105 10.65 -10.14 7.00
N LYS A 106 10.23 -9.33 7.97
CA LYS A 106 9.49 -8.09 7.71
C LYS A 106 10.25 -7.10 6.80
N TYR A 107 11.58 -7.11 6.86
CA TYR A 107 12.41 -6.22 6.04
C TYR A 107 12.36 -6.57 4.56
N MET A 108 11.98 -7.81 4.22
CA MET A 108 11.72 -8.17 2.83
C MET A 108 10.56 -7.35 2.25
N ALA A 109 9.46 -7.15 2.97
CA ALA A 109 8.36 -6.30 2.49
C ALA A 109 8.80 -4.83 2.28
N ILE A 110 9.76 -4.33 3.08
CA ILE A 110 10.33 -2.99 2.87
C ILE A 110 11.10 -2.92 1.56
N ILE A 111 12.02 -3.85 1.33
CA ILE A 111 12.89 -3.82 0.14
C ILE A 111 12.13 -4.13 -1.16
N GLU A 112 11.05 -4.90 -1.08
CA GLU A 112 10.20 -5.24 -2.22
C GLU A 112 9.35 -4.06 -2.71
N SER A 113 8.72 -3.35 -1.80
CA SER A 113 7.70 -2.35 -2.19
C SER A 113 7.78 -1.02 -1.44
N ALA A 114 8.72 -0.86 -0.51
CA ALA A 114 8.68 0.23 0.47
C ALA A 114 7.31 0.31 1.19
N LEU A 115 6.67 -0.84 1.42
CA LEU A 115 5.35 -0.99 2.05
C LEU A 115 4.21 -0.28 1.28
N LEU A 116 4.23 -0.36 -0.05
CA LEU A 116 3.20 0.22 -0.92
C LEU A 116 2.37 -0.88 -1.61
N PRO A 117 1.00 -0.81 -1.53
CA PRO A 117 0.12 -1.83 -2.13
C PRO A 117 0.09 -1.80 -3.66
N HIS A 118 0.36 -0.65 -4.27
CA HIS A 118 0.16 -0.45 -5.71
C HIS A 118 1.44 -0.54 -6.55
N ILE A 119 2.58 -0.80 -5.91
CA ILE A 119 3.85 -0.96 -6.63
C ILE A 119 3.81 -2.20 -7.52
N GLY A 120 4.46 -2.08 -8.66
CA GLY A 120 4.62 -3.18 -9.59
C GLY A 120 5.92 -3.11 -10.36
N SER A 121 6.46 -4.28 -10.71
CA SER A 121 7.66 -4.43 -11.52
C SER A 121 7.32 -4.70 -13.00
N ASN A 122 8.32 -4.56 -13.86
CA ASN A 122 8.23 -4.93 -15.28
C ASN A 122 8.05 -6.45 -15.49
N LYS A 123 8.41 -7.25 -14.49
CA LYS A 123 8.21 -8.72 -14.48
C LYS A 123 6.80 -9.13 -14.00
N GLY A 124 5.90 -8.17 -13.78
CA GLY A 124 4.52 -8.44 -13.37
C GLY A 124 4.33 -8.65 -11.86
N ALA A 125 5.38 -8.45 -11.05
CA ALA A 125 5.24 -8.50 -9.60
C ALA A 125 4.37 -7.33 -9.10
N ARG A 126 3.60 -7.54 -8.00
CA ARG A 126 2.66 -6.56 -7.46
C ARG A 126 2.59 -6.62 -5.93
N GLY A 127 2.28 -5.47 -5.33
CA GLY A 127 1.86 -5.33 -3.94
C GLY A 127 2.99 -5.32 -2.92
N PHE A 128 2.65 -5.50 -1.65
CA PHE A 128 3.57 -5.38 -0.52
C PHE A 128 4.77 -6.32 -0.59
N TRP A 129 4.56 -7.54 -1.06
CA TRP A 129 5.53 -8.62 -1.11
C TRP A 129 6.00 -8.96 -2.53
N GLN A 130 5.60 -8.17 -3.52
CA GLN A 130 5.99 -8.28 -4.94
C GLN A 130 5.83 -9.69 -5.54
N PHE A 131 4.72 -10.36 -5.24
CA PHE A 131 4.41 -11.63 -5.89
C PHE A 131 4.15 -11.48 -7.39
N ILE A 132 4.69 -12.38 -8.20
CA ILE A 132 4.21 -12.61 -9.56
C ILE A 132 2.94 -13.48 -9.52
N ASP A 133 2.10 -13.38 -10.56
CA ASP A 133 0.79 -14.03 -10.61
C ASP A 133 0.83 -15.57 -10.38
N PRO A 134 1.69 -16.35 -11.05
CA PRO A 134 1.73 -17.81 -10.84
C PRO A 134 2.06 -18.17 -9.37
N THR A 135 3.03 -17.47 -8.76
CA THR A 135 3.40 -17.72 -7.36
C THR A 135 2.29 -17.29 -6.41
N ALA A 136 1.64 -16.15 -6.67
CA ALA A 136 0.51 -15.68 -5.89
C ALA A 136 -0.63 -16.70 -5.86
N THR A 137 -1.00 -17.22 -7.02
CA THR A 137 -2.07 -18.23 -7.17
C THR A 137 -1.69 -19.54 -6.49
N ARG A 138 -0.43 -20.00 -6.62
CA ARG A 138 0.09 -21.20 -5.95
C ARG A 138 -0.05 -21.12 -4.43
N PHE A 139 0.09 -19.92 -3.86
CA PHE A 139 -0.05 -19.68 -2.41
C PHE A 139 -1.41 -19.11 -2.01
N GLY A 140 -2.45 -19.38 -2.82
CA GLY A 140 -3.85 -19.19 -2.46
C GLY A 140 -4.39 -17.78 -2.62
N MET A 141 -3.69 -16.88 -3.32
CA MET A 141 -4.21 -15.55 -3.62
C MET A 141 -5.03 -15.54 -4.92
N THR A 142 -6.10 -14.79 -4.91
CA THR A 142 -6.91 -14.49 -6.11
C THR A 142 -6.25 -13.36 -6.90
N VAL A 143 -5.99 -13.62 -8.18
CA VAL A 143 -5.48 -12.61 -9.13
C VAL A 143 -6.31 -12.67 -10.41
N ASN A 144 -7.12 -11.63 -10.65
CA ASN A 144 -7.91 -11.48 -11.87
C ASN A 144 -8.16 -9.99 -12.18
N SER A 145 -9.05 -9.69 -13.14
CA SER A 145 -9.39 -8.33 -13.56
C SER A 145 -9.97 -7.47 -12.43
N ASP A 146 -10.76 -8.06 -11.55
CA ASP A 146 -11.53 -7.36 -10.52
C ASP A 146 -10.85 -7.39 -9.14
N ILE A 147 -10.09 -8.45 -8.86
CA ILE A 147 -9.41 -8.70 -7.58
C ILE A 147 -7.95 -9.02 -7.82
N ASP A 148 -7.07 -8.38 -7.06
CA ASP A 148 -5.63 -8.68 -7.02
C ASP A 148 -5.15 -8.68 -5.56
N GLU A 149 -5.24 -9.84 -4.90
CA GLU A 149 -4.94 -10.00 -3.47
C GLU A 149 -3.45 -9.83 -3.12
N ARG A 150 -2.57 -9.71 -4.11
CA ARG A 150 -1.16 -9.32 -3.89
C ARG A 150 -1.04 -7.92 -3.28
N ARG A 151 -2.06 -7.08 -3.49
CA ARG A 151 -2.15 -5.71 -2.94
C ARG A 151 -2.69 -5.66 -1.52
N SER A 152 -3.34 -6.73 -1.08
CA SER A 152 -3.87 -6.84 0.29
C SER A 152 -2.76 -7.20 1.27
N LEU A 153 -2.54 -6.38 2.29
CA LEU A 153 -1.55 -6.65 3.31
C LEU A 153 -1.81 -8.00 4.00
N PRO A 154 -3.05 -8.34 4.43
CA PRO A 154 -3.32 -9.62 5.07
C PRO A 154 -3.11 -10.84 4.14
N HIS A 155 -3.63 -10.78 2.92
CA HIS A 155 -3.54 -11.92 1.99
C HIS A 155 -2.10 -12.16 1.54
N SER A 156 -1.40 -11.10 1.14
CA SER A 156 -0.02 -11.22 0.67
C SER A 156 0.95 -11.59 1.79
N THR A 157 0.71 -11.16 3.04
CA THR A 157 1.56 -11.55 4.17
C THR A 157 1.38 -13.03 4.52
N ARG A 158 0.14 -13.56 4.53
CA ARG A 158 -0.09 -15.01 4.72
C ARG A 158 0.58 -15.84 3.63
N ALA A 159 0.44 -15.44 2.37
CA ALA A 159 1.08 -16.09 1.25
C ALA A 159 2.62 -16.04 1.33
N ALA A 160 3.21 -14.90 1.73
CA ALA A 160 4.65 -14.76 1.91
C ALA A 160 5.17 -15.67 3.03
N ILE A 161 4.46 -15.76 4.15
CA ILE A 161 4.79 -16.69 5.24
C ILE A 161 4.76 -18.13 4.76
N ALA A 162 3.72 -18.54 4.04
CA ALA A 162 3.60 -19.91 3.51
C ALA A 162 4.73 -20.21 2.51
N TYR A 163 5.06 -19.29 1.63
CA TYR A 163 6.14 -19.44 0.66
C TYR A 163 7.51 -19.51 1.34
N LEU A 164 7.81 -18.59 2.26
CA LEU A 164 9.07 -18.58 3.00
C LEU A 164 9.25 -19.84 3.88
N LYS A 165 8.18 -20.37 4.49
CA LYS A 165 8.21 -21.65 5.20
C LYS A 165 8.59 -22.80 4.26
N ALA A 166 8.01 -22.85 3.07
CA ALA A 166 8.32 -23.88 2.08
C ALA A 166 9.79 -23.79 1.62
N LEU A 167 10.27 -22.56 1.35
CA LEU A 167 11.66 -22.33 0.97
C LEU A 167 12.64 -22.72 2.08
N TYR A 168 12.34 -22.38 3.33
CA TYR A 168 13.19 -22.72 4.46
C TYR A 168 13.19 -24.23 4.73
N ALA A 169 12.06 -24.90 4.61
CA ALA A 169 11.98 -26.35 4.78
C ALA A 169 12.86 -27.11 3.77
N ASP A 170 13.08 -26.52 2.60
CA ASP A 170 13.87 -27.11 1.52
C ASP A 170 15.37 -26.73 1.60
N LEU A 171 15.66 -25.49 1.97
CA LEU A 171 17.01 -24.92 1.92
C LEU A 171 17.72 -24.87 3.30
N HIS A 172 16.99 -25.03 4.39
CA HIS A 172 17.46 -24.98 5.78
C HIS A 172 18.29 -23.72 6.16
N SER A 173 18.12 -22.63 5.41
CA SER A 173 18.78 -21.34 5.63
C SER A 173 17.86 -20.20 5.23
N TRP A 174 17.76 -19.17 6.08
CA TRP A 174 16.95 -17.98 5.81
C TRP A 174 17.57 -17.08 4.76
N THR A 175 18.89 -17.01 4.69
CA THR A 175 19.58 -16.23 3.65
C THR A 175 19.38 -16.86 2.27
N LEU A 176 19.42 -18.19 2.18
CA LEU A 176 19.09 -18.91 0.94
C LEU A 176 17.58 -18.83 0.62
N ALA A 177 16.71 -18.94 1.62
CA ALA A 177 15.26 -18.78 1.41
C ALA A 177 14.91 -17.38 0.87
N ALA A 178 15.56 -16.33 1.39
CA ALA A 178 15.40 -14.97 0.87
C ALA A 178 15.95 -14.83 -0.56
N ALA A 179 17.09 -15.44 -0.87
CA ALA A 179 17.62 -15.47 -2.23
C ALA A 179 16.69 -16.21 -3.21
N ALA A 180 16.14 -17.37 -2.78
CA ALA A 180 15.17 -18.13 -3.58
C ALA A 180 13.86 -17.39 -3.79
N TYR A 181 13.40 -16.62 -2.81
CA TYR A 181 12.24 -15.75 -2.94
C TYR A 181 12.44 -14.73 -4.06
N ASN A 182 13.63 -14.14 -4.16
CA ASN A 182 13.95 -13.11 -5.15
C ASN A 182 14.15 -13.67 -6.58
N MET A 183 14.94 -14.75 -6.74
CA MET A 183 15.31 -15.27 -8.07
C MET A 183 14.51 -16.49 -8.53
N GLY A 184 13.73 -17.06 -7.65
CA GLY A 184 13.02 -18.31 -7.87
C GLY A 184 13.78 -19.52 -7.31
N GLU A 185 13.02 -20.46 -6.75
CA GLU A 185 13.54 -21.63 -6.03
C GLU A 185 14.40 -22.55 -6.89
N GLU A 186 13.96 -22.84 -8.12
CA GLU A 186 14.68 -23.74 -9.03
C GLU A 186 16.00 -23.12 -9.54
N GLY A 187 15.99 -21.79 -9.78
CA GLY A 187 17.20 -21.06 -10.15
C GLY A 187 18.27 -21.13 -9.08
N LEU A 188 17.88 -20.88 -7.81
CA LEU A 188 18.83 -20.95 -6.70
C LEU A 188 19.35 -22.37 -6.46
N LYS A 189 18.50 -23.39 -6.51
CA LYS A 189 18.92 -24.79 -6.38
C LYS A 189 19.93 -25.18 -7.45
N SER A 190 19.72 -24.73 -8.68
CA SER A 190 20.67 -24.98 -9.77
C SER A 190 22.03 -24.36 -9.47
N GLU A 191 22.07 -23.12 -8.98
CA GLU A 191 23.34 -22.46 -8.61
C GLU A 191 24.05 -23.15 -7.45
N ILE A 192 23.32 -23.60 -6.43
CA ILE A 192 23.86 -24.38 -5.30
C ILE A 192 24.54 -25.67 -5.82
N LEU A 193 23.88 -26.39 -6.72
CA LEU A 193 24.41 -27.64 -7.28
C LEU A 193 25.64 -27.38 -8.17
N VAL A 194 25.56 -26.41 -9.07
CA VAL A 194 26.63 -26.11 -10.03
C VAL A 194 27.88 -25.57 -9.32
N GLN A 195 27.69 -24.72 -8.31
CA GLN A 195 28.80 -24.10 -7.58
C GLN A 195 29.26 -24.92 -6.39
N ASN A 196 28.57 -26.04 -6.10
CA ASN A 196 28.88 -26.94 -4.99
C ASN A 196 29.04 -26.23 -3.63
N THR A 197 28.15 -25.28 -3.33
CA THR A 197 28.10 -24.55 -2.07
C THR A 197 26.67 -24.17 -1.72
N ASN A 198 26.32 -24.24 -0.44
CA ASN A 198 25.04 -23.79 0.12
C ASN A 198 25.21 -22.55 1.03
N ASP A 199 26.29 -21.82 0.86
CA ASP A 199 26.54 -20.56 1.55
C ASP A 199 26.17 -19.38 0.65
N TYR A 200 25.09 -18.64 1.01
CA TYR A 200 24.63 -17.48 0.25
C TYR A 200 25.74 -16.48 -0.05
N TYR A 201 26.64 -16.24 0.89
CA TYR A 201 27.70 -15.24 0.75
C TYR A 201 28.81 -15.65 -0.23
N ARG A 202 28.90 -16.94 -0.55
CA ARG A 202 29.88 -17.53 -1.47
C ARG A 202 29.28 -17.88 -2.84
N LEU A 203 27.95 -17.86 -2.96
CA LEU A 203 27.29 -18.08 -4.24
C LEU A 203 27.47 -16.90 -5.19
N TYR A 204 27.84 -17.18 -6.43
CA TYR A 204 27.83 -16.21 -7.52
C TYR A 204 26.45 -16.20 -8.18
N LEU A 205 25.61 -15.30 -7.76
CA LEU A 205 24.20 -15.17 -8.18
C LEU A 205 24.03 -13.96 -9.12
N PRO A 206 22.87 -13.80 -9.79
CA PRO A 206 22.53 -12.55 -10.45
C PRO A 206 22.67 -11.36 -9.47
N LEU A 207 23.17 -10.23 -9.94
CA LEU A 207 23.53 -9.09 -9.10
C LEU A 207 22.39 -8.64 -8.17
N GLU A 208 21.14 -8.66 -8.65
CA GLU A 208 19.97 -8.34 -7.86
C GLU A 208 19.83 -9.25 -6.63
N THR A 209 20.02 -10.55 -6.83
CA THR A 209 19.93 -11.56 -5.76
C THR A 209 21.13 -11.51 -4.81
N GLN A 210 22.35 -11.25 -5.34
CA GLN A 210 23.52 -11.03 -4.48
C GLN A 210 23.35 -9.85 -3.53
N GLN A 211 22.55 -8.85 -3.90
CA GLN A 211 22.29 -7.65 -3.08
C GLN A 211 21.08 -7.79 -2.16
N TYR A 212 20.24 -8.81 -2.38
CA TYR A 212 18.92 -8.88 -1.77
C TYR A 212 18.97 -8.96 -0.24
N VAL A 213 19.74 -9.90 0.31
CA VAL A 213 19.88 -10.04 1.77
C VAL A 213 20.55 -8.81 2.37
N PHE A 214 21.55 -8.23 1.70
CA PHE A 214 22.21 -7.00 2.18
C PHE A 214 21.27 -5.81 2.23
N ARG A 215 20.33 -5.68 1.29
CA ARG A 215 19.26 -4.67 1.35
C ARG A 215 18.36 -4.88 2.58
N ALA A 216 18.00 -6.12 2.88
CA ALA A 216 17.19 -6.43 4.05
C ALA A 216 17.95 -6.12 5.36
N VAL A 217 19.24 -6.47 5.44
CA VAL A 217 20.12 -6.14 6.57
C VAL A 217 20.29 -4.62 6.71
N ALA A 218 20.51 -3.90 5.62
CA ALA A 218 20.60 -2.43 5.64
C ALA A 218 19.28 -1.79 6.12
N ALA A 219 18.14 -2.30 5.67
CA ALA A 219 16.83 -1.85 6.15
C ALA A 219 16.64 -2.16 7.65
N LYS A 220 17.08 -3.34 8.13
CA LYS A 220 17.11 -3.71 9.56
C LYS A 220 17.94 -2.71 10.36
N MET A 221 19.18 -2.43 9.94
CA MET A 221 20.07 -1.50 10.62
C MET A 221 19.45 -0.10 10.74
N ILE A 222 18.94 0.45 9.64
CA ILE A 222 18.34 1.80 9.62
C ILE A 222 17.05 1.83 10.45
N HIS A 223 16.19 0.84 10.34
CA HIS A 223 14.92 0.80 11.07
C HIS A 223 15.12 0.64 12.58
N THR A 224 16.12 -0.15 13.00
CA THR A 224 16.40 -0.39 14.41
C THR A 224 17.00 0.85 15.10
N ASN A 225 17.84 1.60 14.39
CA ASN A 225 18.44 2.82 14.93
C ASN A 225 18.48 3.95 13.86
N PRO A 226 17.34 4.53 13.48
CA PRO A 226 17.28 5.51 12.40
C PRO A 226 18.11 6.76 12.67
N ARG A 227 18.27 7.17 13.93
CA ARG A 227 19.05 8.35 14.30
C ARG A 227 20.54 8.18 14.01
N ALA A 228 21.10 6.97 14.18
CA ALA A 228 22.49 6.69 13.84
C ALA A 228 22.79 6.91 12.34
N TYR A 229 21.77 6.84 11.49
CA TYR A 229 21.84 7.03 10.04
C TYR A 229 21.29 8.39 9.59
N GLY A 230 21.10 9.33 10.52
CA GLY A 230 20.68 10.69 10.22
C GLY A 230 19.15 10.85 9.95
N PHE A 231 18.33 9.91 10.43
CA PHE A 231 16.87 9.98 10.33
C PHE A 231 16.27 10.24 11.72
N ALA A 232 16.11 11.52 12.08
CA ALA A 232 15.53 11.94 13.36
C ALA A 232 14.00 11.96 13.30
N LEU A 233 13.38 10.75 13.26
CA LEU A 233 11.93 10.59 13.30
C LEU A 233 11.47 10.37 14.75
N ASN A 234 10.35 11.00 15.11
CA ASN A 234 9.62 10.78 16.36
C ASN A 234 8.38 9.93 16.11
N GLY A 235 7.73 9.46 17.19
CA GLY A 235 6.51 8.65 17.06
C GLY A 235 5.37 9.35 16.30
N GLU A 236 5.29 10.68 16.40
CA GLU A 236 4.29 11.49 15.68
C GLU A 236 4.55 11.59 14.17
N ASP A 237 5.80 11.40 13.75
CA ASP A 237 6.17 11.39 12.33
C ASP A 237 5.73 10.10 11.63
N LEU A 238 5.50 9.03 12.37
CA LEU A 238 5.13 7.75 11.82
C LEU A 238 3.66 7.74 11.38
N TYR A 239 3.37 7.10 10.25
CA TYR A 239 1.99 6.89 9.85
C TYR A 239 1.34 5.86 10.76
N ARG A 240 0.22 6.23 11.38
CA ARG A 240 -0.52 5.34 12.28
C ARG A 240 -1.14 4.18 11.52
N PRO A 241 -1.33 3.01 12.15
CA PRO A 241 -2.18 1.95 11.62
C PRO A 241 -3.53 2.50 11.18
N VAL A 242 -4.08 1.92 10.12
CA VAL A 242 -5.40 2.32 9.65
C VAL A 242 -6.44 1.82 10.64
N ASP A 243 -7.31 2.70 11.10
CA ASP A 243 -8.38 2.35 12.01
C ASP A 243 -9.56 1.74 11.24
N ALA A 244 -9.50 0.43 11.05
CA ALA A 244 -10.44 -0.34 10.26
C ALA A 244 -10.75 -1.67 10.95
N GLU A 245 -11.89 -2.25 10.57
CA GLU A 245 -12.32 -3.54 11.05
C GLU A 245 -12.82 -4.42 9.89
N PRO A 246 -12.67 -5.75 9.98
CA PRO A 246 -13.16 -6.64 8.95
C PRO A 246 -14.67 -6.84 9.05
N VAL A 247 -15.34 -6.88 7.90
CA VAL A 247 -16.73 -7.29 7.73
C VAL A 247 -16.83 -8.38 6.69
N GLU A 248 -17.69 -9.37 6.90
CA GLU A 248 -18.03 -10.34 5.86
C GLU A 248 -19.12 -9.73 4.98
N VAL A 249 -18.83 -9.57 3.71
CA VAL A 249 -19.78 -9.10 2.69
C VAL A 249 -20.30 -10.29 1.92
N LYS A 250 -21.63 -10.48 1.94
CA LYS A 250 -22.31 -11.55 1.18
C LYS A 250 -23.27 -10.91 0.18
N VAL A 251 -22.95 -11.00 -1.09
CA VAL A 251 -23.80 -10.49 -2.16
C VAL A 251 -24.06 -11.58 -3.20
N LYS A 252 -25.33 -11.80 -3.50
CA LYS A 252 -25.77 -12.83 -4.48
C LYS A 252 -25.59 -12.38 -5.93
N GLN A 253 -25.53 -11.09 -6.14
CA GLN A 253 -25.43 -10.46 -7.46
C GLN A 253 -24.41 -9.33 -7.37
N ASP A 254 -23.92 -8.95 -8.52
CA ASP A 254 -23.03 -7.84 -8.71
C ASP A 254 -23.61 -6.53 -8.20
N ILE A 255 -22.97 -5.95 -7.20
CA ILE A 255 -23.34 -4.64 -6.65
C ILE A 255 -22.20 -3.62 -6.79
N PRO A 256 -22.51 -2.36 -7.05
CA PRO A 256 -21.49 -1.33 -7.09
C PRO A 256 -20.88 -1.08 -5.70
N LEU A 257 -19.55 -0.85 -5.66
CA LEU A 257 -18.82 -0.55 -4.42
C LEU A 257 -19.33 0.69 -3.68
N PHE A 258 -20.00 1.63 -4.36
CA PHE A 258 -20.56 2.80 -3.67
C PHE A 258 -21.67 2.39 -2.68
N LEU A 259 -22.39 1.28 -2.91
CA LEU A 259 -23.37 0.76 -1.94
C LEU A 259 -22.68 0.24 -0.67
N ILE A 260 -21.50 -0.38 -0.83
CA ILE A 260 -20.66 -0.80 0.30
C ILE A 260 -20.20 0.43 1.08
N ALA A 261 -19.78 1.49 0.37
CA ALA A 261 -19.40 2.74 1.00
C ALA A 261 -20.55 3.39 1.78
N GLN A 262 -21.76 3.41 1.20
CA GLN A 262 -22.97 3.87 1.88
C GLN A 262 -23.34 3.01 3.10
N ALA A 263 -23.24 1.68 2.97
CA ALA A 263 -23.51 0.76 4.10
C ALA A 263 -22.51 0.96 5.25
N ALA A 264 -21.28 1.36 4.94
CA ALA A 264 -20.24 1.66 5.91
C ALA A 264 -20.22 3.14 6.38
N ASP A 265 -21.18 3.95 5.93
CA ASP A 265 -21.25 5.41 6.19
C ASP A 265 -19.94 6.13 5.87
N THR A 266 -19.40 5.85 4.68
CA THR A 266 -18.11 6.40 4.24
C THR A 266 -18.08 6.67 2.72
N SER A 267 -16.95 7.12 2.21
CA SER A 267 -16.77 7.38 0.80
C SER A 267 -16.26 6.16 0.01
N PHE A 268 -16.56 6.12 -1.28
CA PHE A 268 -16.00 5.15 -2.24
C PHE A 268 -14.47 5.06 -2.15
N LYS A 269 -13.80 6.22 -2.02
CA LYS A 269 -12.34 6.28 -1.91
C LYS A 269 -11.83 5.56 -0.67
N VAL A 270 -12.46 5.75 0.48
CA VAL A 270 -12.07 5.09 1.73
C VAL A 270 -12.20 3.57 1.61
N ILE A 271 -13.28 3.05 1.03
CA ILE A 271 -13.42 1.60 0.79
C ILE A 271 -12.30 1.08 -0.12
N LYS A 272 -11.95 1.81 -1.18
CA LYS A 272 -10.83 1.42 -2.08
C LYS A 272 -9.47 1.48 -1.39
N ASP A 273 -9.24 2.48 -0.55
CA ASP A 273 -7.97 2.63 0.19
C ASP A 273 -7.81 1.51 1.25
N LEU A 274 -8.90 1.10 1.90
CA LEU A 274 -8.92 0.01 2.88
C LEU A 274 -8.81 -1.38 2.23
N ASN A 275 -9.24 -1.52 0.98
CA ASN A 275 -9.29 -2.77 0.23
C ASN A 275 -8.58 -2.61 -1.13
N PRO A 276 -7.26 -2.39 -1.15
CA PRO A 276 -6.52 -2.09 -2.38
C PRO A 276 -6.49 -3.26 -3.37
N GLU A 277 -6.84 -4.46 -2.93
CA GLU A 277 -7.02 -5.64 -3.78
C GLU A 277 -8.20 -5.52 -4.74
N ILE A 278 -9.24 -4.73 -4.41
CA ILE A 278 -10.39 -4.52 -5.28
C ILE A 278 -10.00 -3.58 -6.42
N ARG A 279 -9.87 -4.09 -7.64
CA ARG A 279 -9.52 -3.31 -8.84
C ARG A 279 -10.74 -2.68 -9.49
N GLY A 280 -11.84 -3.44 -9.54
CA GLY A 280 -13.09 -3.06 -10.17
C GLY A 280 -13.91 -2.02 -9.38
N TYR A 281 -15.11 -1.76 -9.88
CA TYR A 281 -16.11 -0.86 -9.29
C TYR A 281 -17.31 -1.64 -8.71
N TYR A 282 -17.32 -2.94 -8.88
CA TYR A 282 -18.38 -3.85 -8.46
C TYR A 282 -17.81 -4.97 -7.61
N LEU A 283 -18.66 -5.58 -6.81
CA LEU A 283 -18.34 -6.74 -5.99
C LEU A 283 -19.44 -7.80 -6.14
N GLU A 284 -19.00 -9.06 -6.23
CA GLU A 284 -19.84 -10.26 -6.26
C GLU A 284 -19.31 -11.32 -5.31
N GLY A 285 -20.23 -12.16 -4.81
CA GLY A 285 -19.89 -13.30 -3.96
C GLY A 285 -19.69 -12.95 -2.50
N THR A 286 -18.97 -13.83 -1.79
CA THR A 286 -18.67 -13.67 -0.36
C THR A 286 -17.21 -13.29 -0.20
N ARG A 287 -16.95 -12.18 0.53
CA ARG A 287 -15.58 -11.70 0.80
C ARG A 287 -15.50 -10.98 2.14
N THR A 288 -14.34 -11.05 2.76
CA THR A 288 -14.01 -10.16 3.89
C THR A 288 -13.47 -8.85 3.34
N LEU A 289 -14.09 -7.74 3.70
CA LEU A 289 -13.63 -6.39 3.41
C LEU A 289 -13.29 -5.64 4.69
N TYR A 290 -12.43 -4.65 4.58
CA TYR A 290 -12.16 -3.72 5.66
C TYR A 290 -13.00 -2.45 5.51
N VAL A 291 -13.67 -2.07 6.58
CA VAL A 291 -14.46 -0.83 6.69
C VAL A 291 -13.92 0.03 7.83
N PRO A 292 -14.22 1.33 7.88
CA PRO A 292 -13.87 2.14 9.04
C PRO A 292 -14.38 1.52 10.36
N ARG A 293 -13.58 1.62 11.42
CA ARG A 293 -13.97 1.10 12.73
C ARG A 293 -15.28 1.72 13.18
N GLY A 294 -16.18 0.89 13.73
CA GLY A 294 -17.53 1.27 14.15
C GLY A 294 -18.58 1.11 13.05
N ALA A 295 -18.20 0.78 11.82
CA ALA A 295 -19.13 0.56 10.72
C ALA A 295 -19.72 -0.86 10.67
N ALA A 296 -19.07 -1.85 11.32
CA ALA A 296 -19.48 -3.26 11.28
C ALA A 296 -20.88 -3.56 11.87
N PRO A 297 -21.34 -2.93 12.98
CA PRO A 297 -22.67 -3.20 13.49
C PRO A 297 -23.75 -2.96 12.41
N GLU A 298 -24.62 -3.94 12.21
CA GLU A 298 -25.70 -3.92 11.20
C GLU A 298 -25.27 -3.66 9.74
N PHE A 299 -23.95 -3.71 9.44
CA PHE A 299 -23.42 -3.43 8.11
C PHE A 299 -24.10 -4.29 7.03
N GLN A 300 -24.17 -5.59 7.24
CA GLN A 300 -24.77 -6.52 6.26
C GLN A 300 -26.25 -6.20 6.02
N GLN A 301 -27.01 -5.88 7.06
CA GLN A 301 -28.43 -5.52 6.93
C GLN A 301 -28.61 -4.19 6.18
N ARG A 302 -27.74 -3.20 6.45
CA ARG A 302 -27.77 -1.94 5.69
C ARG A 302 -27.45 -2.19 4.21
N LEU A 303 -26.43 -3.02 3.95
CA LEU A 303 -26.01 -3.36 2.58
C LEU A 303 -27.13 -4.08 1.83
N GLU A 304 -27.79 -5.05 2.43
CA GLU A 304 -28.92 -5.79 1.83
C GLU A 304 -30.05 -4.84 1.44
N ARG A 305 -30.49 -3.97 2.34
CA ARG A 305 -31.54 -2.97 2.03
C ARG A 305 -31.15 -2.05 0.87
N LEU A 306 -29.90 -1.58 0.85
CA LEU A 306 -29.39 -0.72 -0.22
C LEU A 306 -29.31 -1.48 -1.55
N ALA A 307 -28.83 -2.72 -1.52
CA ALA A 307 -28.73 -3.56 -2.69
C ALA A 307 -30.11 -3.92 -3.27
N GLU A 308 -31.08 -4.28 -2.45
CA GLU A 308 -32.47 -4.56 -2.87
C GLU A 308 -33.09 -3.34 -3.54
N LYS A 309 -32.96 -2.17 -2.92
CA LYS A 309 -33.46 -0.92 -3.50
C LYS A 309 -32.79 -0.64 -4.86
N TRP A 310 -31.47 -0.74 -4.92
CA TRP A 310 -30.71 -0.51 -6.14
C TRP A 310 -31.10 -1.49 -7.25
N LEU A 311 -31.27 -2.79 -6.92
CA LEU A 311 -31.69 -3.81 -7.86
C LEU A 311 -33.12 -3.59 -8.37
N ALA A 312 -34.06 -3.16 -7.52
CA ALA A 312 -35.42 -2.84 -7.90
C ALA A 312 -35.48 -1.62 -8.84
N GLU A 313 -34.67 -0.61 -8.59
CA GLU A 313 -34.61 0.60 -9.39
C GLU A 313 -33.81 0.45 -10.69
N ARG A 314 -32.88 -0.49 -10.73
CA ARG A 314 -31.94 -0.73 -11.84
C ARG A 314 -32.63 -0.89 -13.20
N TRP A 315 -33.81 -1.53 -13.25
CA TRP A 315 -34.54 -1.76 -14.48
C TRP A 315 -35.12 -0.49 -15.12
N ASN A 316 -35.33 0.57 -14.33
CA ASN A 316 -35.80 1.86 -14.82
C ASN A 316 -34.77 2.59 -15.69
N PHE A 317 -33.54 2.08 -15.75
CA PHE A 317 -32.37 2.71 -16.39
C PHE A 317 -31.76 1.83 -17.47
N THR A 318 -32.56 0.94 -18.04
CA THR A 318 -32.11 0.03 -19.08
C THR A 318 -32.43 0.59 -20.46
N TYR A 319 -31.41 0.78 -21.27
CA TYR A 319 -31.53 1.09 -22.68
C TYR A 319 -31.39 -0.18 -23.52
N THR A 320 -32.32 -0.41 -24.45
CA THR A 320 -32.23 -1.52 -25.42
C THR A 320 -31.49 -1.02 -26.67
N VAL A 321 -30.34 -1.64 -26.96
CA VAL A 321 -29.49 -1.31 -28.11
C VAL A 321 -30.26 -1.50 -29.42
N LYS A 322 -30.20 -0.51 -30.31
CA LYS A 322 -30.79 -0.54 -31.65
C LYS A 322 -29.73 -0.82 -32.71
N LYS A 323 -30.15 -1.26 -33.88
CA LYS A 323 -29.25 -1.46 -35.03
C LYS A 323 -28.54 -0.14 -35.37
N GLY A 324 -27.20 -0.15 -35.45
CA GLY A 324 -26.37 0.99 -35.72
C GLY A 324 -25.93 1.79 -34.49
N ASP A 325 -26.38 1.43 -33.29
CA ASP A 325 -25.89 2.05 -32.04
C ASP A 325 -24.43 1.71 -31.80
N THR A 326 -23.72 2.68 -31.23
CA THR A 326 -22.37 2.54 -30.72
C THR A 326 -22.32 3.02 -29.27
N LEU A 327 -21.38 2.51 -28.48
CA LEU A 327 -21.20 2.98 -27.09
C LEU A 327 -20.99 4.50 -27.02
N SER A 328 -20.24 5.07 -27.95
CA SER A 328 -20.02 6.53 -28.01
C SER A 328 -21.29 7.30 -28.36
N GLY A 329 -22.09 6.80 -29.33
CA GLY A 329 -23.34 7.44 -29.72
C GLY A 329 -24.40 7.37 -28.61
N ILE A 330 -24.46 6.24 -27.88
CA ILE A 330 -25.35 6.08 -26.73
C ILE A 330 -24.91 7.02 -25.60
N ALA A 331 -23.63 7.06 -25.27
CA ALA A 331 -23.07 7.96 -24.25
C ALA A 331 -23.43 9.43 -24.56
N GLN A 332 -23.25 9.85 -25.82
CA GLN A 332 -23.60 11.20 -26.29
C GLN A 332 -25.11 11.48 -26.18
N ARG A 333 -25.95 10.53 -26.62
CA ARG A 333 -27.43 10.64 -26.57
C ARG A 333 -27.94 10.86 -25.15
N PHE A 334 -27.35 10.19 -24.17
CA PHE A 334 -27.78 10.28 -22.77
C PHE A 334 -26.96 11.30 -21.94
N GLY A 335 -26.05 12.04 -22.58
CA GLY A 335 -25.24 13.06 -21.90
C GLY A 335 -24.32 12.51 -20.81
N VAL A 336 -23.88 11.25 -20.92
CA VAL A 336 -23.00 10.59 -19.96
C VAL A 336 -21.59 10.39 -20.53
N PRO A 337 -20.54 10.49 -19.72
CA PRO A 337 -19.20 10.16 -20.17
C PRO A 337 -19.10 8.70 -20.65
N LEU A 338 -18.51 8.44 -21.81
CA LEU A 338 -18.30 7.09 -22.33
C LEU A 338 -17.60 6.15 -21.33
N PRO A 339 -16.56 6.59 -20.57
CA PRO A 339 -15.98 5.73 -19.55
C PRO A 339 -16.96 5.30 -18.46
N ALA A 340 -17.89 6.17 -18.04
CA ALA A 340 -18.92 5.82 -17.06
C ALA A 340 -19.88 4.75 -17.61
N LEU A 341 -20.37 4.92 -18.86
CA LEU A 341 -21.20 3.93 -19.52
C LEU A 341 -20.51 2.57 -19.61
N MET A 342 -19.22 2.55 -19.94
CA MET A 342 -18.42 1.34 -20.01
C MET A 342 -18.27 0.65 -18.64
N ILE A 343 -18.01 1.42 -17.59
CA ILE A 343 -17.90 0.91 -16.21
C ILE A 343 -19.22 0.30 -15.76
N TRP A 344 -20.36 1.00 -15.95
CA TRP A 344 -21.67 0.52 -15.54
C TRP A 344 -22.07 -0.79 -16.22
N ASN A 345 -21.58 -1.02 -17.45
CA ASN A 345 -21.91 -2.19 -18.25
C ASN A 345 -20.76 -3.22 -18.34
N ARG A 346 -19.67 -3.05 -17.58
CA ARG A 346 -18.50 -3.94 -17.59
C ARG A 346 -18.03 -4.28 -19.00
N THR A 347 -17.91 -3.26 -19.82
CA THR A 347 -17.54 -3.41 -21.22
C THR A 347 -16.32 -2.55 -21.57
N ASP A 348 -15.70 -2.83 -22.70
CA ASP A 348 -14.59 -2.06 -23.24
C ASP A 348 -14.95 -1.41 -24.58
N ARG A 349 -14.06 -0.54 -25.09
CA ARG A 349 -14.26 0.17 -26.35
C ARG A 349 -14.29 -0.75 -27.59
N LYS A 350 -13.75 -1.96 -27.48
CA LYS A 350 -13.64 -2.91 -28.62
C LYS A 350 -14.86 -3.79 -28.74
N ARG A 351 -15.74 -3.82 -27.73
CA ARG A 351 -16.94 -4.63 -27.75
C ARG A 351 -17.92 -4.12 -28.80
N THR A 352 -18.36 -5.01 -29.68
CA THR A 352 -19.46 -4.75 -30.63
C THR A 352 -20.79 -4.96 -29.93
N LEU A 353 -21.65 -3.93 -29.93
CA LEU A 353 -23.01 -4.01 -29.40
C LEU A 353 -23.89 -4.84 -30.32
N GLN A 354 -24.78 -5.65 -29.71
CA GLN A 354 -25.79 -6.42 -30.46
C GLN A 354 -27.16 -5.74 -30.32
N PRO A 355 -27.93 -5.60 -31.42
CA PRO A 355 -29.30 -5.12 -31.33
C PRO A 355 -30.13 -6.00 -30.39
N GLY A 356 -30.92 -5.36 -29.49
CA GLY A 356 -31.69 -6.06 -28.45
C GLY A 356 -30.94 -6.24 -27.13
N GLU A 357 -29.62 -6.01 -27.09
CA GLU A 357 -28.86 -6.01 -25.86
C GLU A 357 -29.29 -4.87 -24.92
N LYS A 358 -29.25 -5.13 -23.61
CA LYS A 358 -29.63 -4.13 -22.60
C LYS A 358 -28.39 -3.52 -21.98
N LEU A 359 -28.31 -2.20 -22.00
CA LEU A 359 -27.26 -1.44 -21.33
C LEU A 359 -27.86 -0.65 -20.16
N PHE A 360 -27.13 -0.64 -19.05
CA PHE A 360 -27.47 0.22 -17.91
C PHE A 360 -26.94 1.62 -18.10
N ILE A 361 -27.81 2.62 -17.88
CA ILE A 361 -27.48 4.03 -17.93
C ILE A 361 -27.98 4.67 -16.64
N PHE A 362 -27.08 5.13 -15.75
CA PHE A 362 -27.44 5.52 -14.39
C PHE A 362 -28.39 6.72 -14.35
N ALA A 363 -29.35 6.70 -13.47
CA ALA A 363 -30.59 7.45 -13.41
C ALA A 363 -30.51 8.97 -13.31
N GLU A 364 -29.58 9.47 -12.53
CA GLU A 364 -29.49 10.92 -12.37
C GLU A 364 -29.22 11.63 -13.69
N SER A 365 -28.46 10.99 -14.57
CA SER A 365 -28.20 11.50 -15.92
C SER A 365 -29.39 11.35 -16.87
N VAL A 366 -30.26 10.34 -16.69
CA VAL A 366 -31.43 10.13 -17.54
C VAL A 366 -32.61 11.03 -17.13
N ARG A 367 -32.79 11.30 -15.83
CA ARG A 367 -33.79 12.27 -15.37
C ARG A 367 -33.49 13.68 -15.87
N ALA A 368 -32.21 14.08 -15.92
CA ALA A 368 -31.81 15.36 -16.48
C ALA A 368 -31.99 15.44 -18.01
N ALA A 369 -31.76 14.34 -18.75
CA ALA A 369 -31.92 14.27 -20.19
C ALA A 369 -33.39 14.13 -20.63
N GLY A 370 -34.23 13.44 -19.86
CA GLY A 370 -35.67 13.28 -20.13
C GLY A 370 -36.46 14.62 -20.00
N ASN A 371 -36.02 15.52 -19.13
CA ASN A 371 -36.64 16.86 -19.01
C ASN A 371 -36.27 17.84 -20.13
N ASN A 372 -35.17 17.59 -20.86
CA ASN A 372 -34.75 18.44 -21.99
C ASN A 372 -35.30 17.98 -23.35
N GLY A 373 -36.00 16.85 -23.42
CA GLY A 373 -36.62 16.30 -24.65
C GLY A 373 -38.13 16.60 -24.80
N ALA A 374 -38.71 17.32 -23.84
CA ALA A 374 -40.14 17.70 -23.86
C ALA A 374 -40.30 19.23 -23.84
N ARG A 375 -39.58 19.93 -24.71
CA ARG A 375 -39.86 21.33 -25.09
C ARG A 375 -39.67 21.50 -26.57
#